data_576492f370b485b4871d5fbdcd226242
#
_entry.id   576492f370b485b4871d5fbdcd226242
#
_cell.length_a   1.000
_cell.length_b   1.000
_cell.length_c   1.000
_cell.angle_alpha   90.00
_cell.angle_beta   90.00
_cell.angle_gamma   90.00
#
_symmetry.space_group_name_H-M   'P 1'
#
loop_
_entity.id
_entity.type
_entity.pdbx_description
1 polymer ?
#
loop_
_entity_poly.entity_id
_entity_poly.type
_entity_poly.pdbx_seq_one_letter_code
_entity_poly.pdbx_strand_id
1 'polypeptide(L)'
;MTLANDHPRSVSLREVAQAAGVSGQTVSRVANNAPNVAEPTRQKVLAAMADLGYRPNVAARALRRGSFGSIGVVVFTLGTLGNIRTIAGIVAEAARRDYAVELIQVQPGTEEGEREGQVSSALSRLGQDAVDGIIVIIESHLISKSALVFPDGIPSIIVEAGARPDRPSINADQINGARLAVRHLLDLGHPTVWHVAGPSESNSARERTETWREILEHEQRAVPEPFLGDWSAASGYRAGLALADLAEATAVFASNDQMALGVLRALHERGVRVPDDVSVVGFDDMDEAAHFWPPLTTVHQFFEDAGSLAVSLIIDEIQGRDLAPGVRTVATELVVRQSTGPYTGPRPVPPPIPQENP
;
A
#
# COMPACT_ATOMS: atom_id res chain seq x y z
N MET A 1 18.06 -41.25 -26.14
CA MET A 1 17.93 -41.58 -24.71
C MET A 1 16.88 -40.64 -24.14
N THR A 2 15.62 -41.13 -24.15
CA THR A 2 14.44 -40.34 -23.83
C THR A 2 14.29 -40.34 -22.32
N LEU A 3 14.49 -39.18 -21.69
CA LEU A 3 14.21 -39.01 -20.28
C LEU A 3 12.70 -39.09 -20.06
N ALA A 4 12.22 -40.20 -19.49
CA ALA A 4 10.86 -40.35 -19.05
C ALA A 4 10.62 -39.32 -17.94
N ASN A 5 9.64 -38.44 -18.15
CA ASN A 5 9.14 -37.49 -17.18
C ASN A 5 8.33 -38.28 -16.12
N ASP A 6 8.99 -38.72 -15.07
CA ASP A 6 8.39 -39.40 -13.94
C ASP A 6 7.77 -38.36 -13.00
N HIS A 7 6.63 -37.80 -13.43
CA HIS A 7 5.82 -37.03 -12.48
C HIS A 7 5.21 -38.01 -11.48
N PRO A 8 5.42 -37.83 -10.16
CA PRO A 8 4.83 -38.68 -9.15
C PRO A 8 3.30 -38.66 -9.35
N ARG A 9 2.72 -39.85 -9.55
CA ARG A 9 1.30 -40.04 -9.77
C ARG A 9 0.51 -39.46 -8.60
N SER A 10 -0.28 -38.43 -8.84
CA SER A 10 -1.10 -37.82 -7.78
C SER A 10 -2.13 -38.85 -7.27
N VAL A 11 -2.11 -39.06 -5.94
CA VAL A 11 -3.07 -39.96 -5.28
C VAL A 11 -4.48 -39.45 -5.50
N SER A 12 -5.38 -40.33 -5.90
CA SER A 12 -6.77 -40.00 -6.18
C SER A 12 -7.64 -40.09 -4.92
N LEU A 13 -8.75 -39.37 -4.91
CA LEU A 13 -9.78 -39.46 -3.87
C LEU A 13 -10.31 -40.91 -3.68
N ARG A 14 -10.28 -41.73 -4.74
CA ARG A 14 -10.68 -43.14 -4.71
C ARG A 14 -9.70 -44.01 -3.93
N GLU A 15 -8.43 -43.77 -4.07
CA GLU A 15 -7.37 -44.48 -3.32
C GLU A 15 -7.48 -44.19 -1.83
N VAL A 16 -7.71 -42.91 -1.44
CA VAL A 16 -7.98 -42.55 -0.04
C VAL A 16 -9.26 -43.24 0.49
N ALA A 17 -10.32 -43.27 -0.29
CA ALA A 17 -11.57 -43.93 0.09
C ALA A 17 -11.37 -45.44 0.35
N GLN A 18 -10.59 -46.10 -0.48
CA GLN A 18 -10.22 -47.50 -0.33
C GLN A 18 -9.36 -47.73 0.93
N ALA A 19 -8.36 -46.91 1.17
CA ALA A 19 -7.49 -47.01 2.33
C ALA A 19 -8.23 -46.74 3.65
N ALA A 20 -9.14 -45.76 3.69
CA ALA A 20 -9.94 -45.43 4.86
C ALA A 20 -11.17 -46.36 5.07
N GLY A 21 -11.51 -47.23 4.10
CA GLY A 21 -12.68 -48.10 4.16
C GLY A 21 -14.02 -47.34 4.14
N VAL A 22 -14.08 -46.23 3.40
CA VAL A 22 -15.27 -45.37 3.31
C VAL A 22 -15.63 -45.06 1.86
N SER A 23 -16.79 -44.42 1.62
CA SER A 23 -17.17 -43.99 0.29
C SER A 23 -16.33 -42.76 -0.13
N GLY A 24 -16.13 -42.57 -1.45
CA GLY A 24 -15.50 -41.36 -1.99
C GLY A 24 -16.24 -40.08 -1.59
N GLN A 25 -17.57 -40.17 -1.40
CA GLN A 25 -18.37 -39.06 -0.89
C GLN A 25 -17.99 -38.68 0.56
N THR A 26 -17.72 -39.69 1.41
CA THR A 26 -17.27 -39.48 2.78
C THR A 26 -15.90 -38.81 2.80
N VAL A 27 -14.94 -39.29 1.99
CA VAL A 27 -13.62 -38.64 1.82
C VAL A 27 -13.78 -37.20 1.36
N SER A 28 -14.63 -36.94 0.36
CA SER A 28 -14.91 -35.60 -0.12
C SER A 28 -15.49 -34.70 0.98
N ARG A 29 -16.37 -35.19 1.83
CA ARG A 29 -16.93 -34.46 2.97
C ARG A 29 -15.86 -34.10 4.00
N VAL A 30 -14.98 -35.06 4.34
CA VAL A 30 -13.86 -34.81 5.26
C VAL A 30 -12.87 -33.80 4.68
N ALA A 31 -12.50 -33.96 3.39
CA ALA A 31 -11.60 -33.05 2.70
C ALA A 31 -12.13 -31.60 2.62
N ASN A 32 -13.45 -31.42 2.68
CA ASN A 32 -14.14 -30.12 2.69
C ASN A 32 -14.59 -29.69 4.09
N ASN A 33 -14.10 -30.32 5.13
CA ASN A 33 -14.43 -30.02 6.53
C ASN A 33 -15.94 -29.97 6.84
N ALA A 34 -16.74 -30.79 6.15
CA ALA A 34 -18.17 -30.83 6.36
C ALA A 34 -18.53 -31.28 7.80
N PRO A 35 -19.51 -30.63 8.46
CA PRO A 35 -19.83 -30.91 9.86
C PRO A 35 -20.48 -32.29 10.07
N ASN A 36 -21.04 -32.92 9.03
CA ASN A 36 -21.88 -34.10 9.12
C ASN A 36 -21.08 -35.42 8.97
N VAL A 37 -19.84 -35.48 9.46
CA VAL A 37 -19.01 -36.69 9.47
C VAL A 37 -18.64 -37.00 10.90
N ALA A 38 -18.95 -38.21 11.35
CA ALA A 38 -18.61 -38.67 12.70
C ALA A 38 -17.10 -38.60 12.94
N GLU A 39 -16.68 -38.12 14.10
CA GLU A 39 -15.28 -37.88 14.43
C GLU A 39 -14.36 -39.11 14.21
N PRO A 40 -14.73 -40.34 14.59
CA PRO A 40 -13.92 -41.52 14.30
C PRO A 40 -13.70 -41.78 12.80
N THR A 41 -14.69 -41.46 11.98
CA THR A 41 -14.58 -41.58 10.52
C THR A 41 -13.71 -40.47 9.94
N ARG A 42 -13.83 -39.28 10.47
CA ARG A 42 -12.99 -38.12 10.10
C ARG A 42 -11.52 -38.44 10.35
N GLN A 43 -11.17 -38.95 11.52
CA GLN A 43 -9.81 -39.30 11.88
C GLN A 43 -9.23 -40.39 10.96
N LYS A 44 -10.00 -41.44 10.64
CA LYS A 44 -9.57 -42.49 9.69
C LYS A 44 -9.26 -41.93 8.31
N VAL A 45 -10.07 -41.01 7.82
CA VAL A 45 -9.88 -40.42 6.50
C VAL A 45 -8.67 -39.48 6.51
N LEU A 46 -8.50 -38.65 7.54
CA LEU A 46 -7.33 -37.77 7.68
C LEU A 46 -6.02 -38.54 7.77
N ALA A 47 -6.00 -39.66 8.52
CA ALA A 47 -4.86 -40.54 8.59
C ALA A 47 -4.51 -41.15 7.22
N ALA A 48 -5.51 -41.69 6.51
CA ALA A 48 -5.31 -42.24 5.15
C ALA A 48 -4.83 -41.17 4.15
N MET A 49 -5.32 -39.93 4.26
CA MET A 49 -4.83 -38.81 3.44
C MET A 49 -3.35 -38.50 3.72
N ALA A 50 -2.96 -38.47 5.01
CA ALA A 50 -1.59 -38.21 5.41
C ALA A 50 -0.64 -39.34 4.94
N ASP A 51 -1.01 -40.60 5.19
CA ASP A 51 -0.21 -41.77 4.83
C ASP A 51 0.04 -41.89 3.32
N LEU A 52 -0.99 -41.55 2.52
CA LEU A 52 -0.90 -41.60 1.07
C LEU A 52 -0.35 -40.31 0.44
N GLY A 53 -0.11 -39.26 1.22
CA GLY A 53 0.29 -37.95 0.69
C GLY A 53 -0.78 -37.30 -0.18
N TYR A 54 -2.06 -37.62 0.07
CA TYR A 54 -3.17 -37.07 -0.71
C TYR A 54 -3.33 -35.57 -0.43
N ARG A 55 -3.29 -34.79 -1.50
CA ARG A 55 -3.65 -33.36 -1.46
C ARG A 55 -4.96 -33.14 -2.19
N PRO A 56 -5.99 -32.60 -1.54
CA PRO A 56 -7.25 -32.27 -2.21
C PRO A 56 -7.01 -31.38 -3.45
N ASN A 57 -7.54 -31.77 -4.59
CA ASN A 57 -7.40 -31.00 -5.82
C ASN A 57 -8.22 -29.71 -5.71
N VAL A 58 -7.50 -28.56 -5.68
CA VAL A 58 -8.07 -27.23 -5.55
C VAL A 58 -9.00 -26.92 -6.72
N ALA A 59 -8.60 -27.26 -7.96
CA ALA A 59 -9.40 -27.03 -9.16
C ALA A 59 -10.75 -27.83 -9.13
N ALA A 60 -10.70 -29.11 -8.70
CA ALA A 60 -11.93 -29.92 -8.55
C ALA A 60 -12.85 -29.42 -7.42
N ARG A 61 -12.29 -28.71 -6.45
CA ARG A 61 -13.03 -28.06 -5.35
C ARG A 61 -13.70 -26.78 -5.84
N ALA A 62 -12.96 -25.96 -6.57
CA ALA A 62 -13.44 -24.73 -7.18
C ALA A 62 -14.60 -24.97 -8.15
N LEU A 63 -14.49 -25.97 -9.03
CA LEU A 63 -15.54 -26.38 -9.96
C LEU A 63 -16.87 -26.73 -9.25
N ARG A 64 -16.79 -27.30 -8.05
CA ARG A 64 -17.99 -27.65 -7.26
C ARG A 64 -18.55 -26.50 -6.43
N ARG A 65 -17.71 -25.57 -6.01
CA ARG A 65 -18.10 -24.40 -5.22
C ARG A 65 -18.50 -23.21 -6.09
N GLY A 66 -18.09 -23.20 -7.36
CA GLY A 66 -18.19 -22.04 -8.25
C GLY A 66 -17.26 -20.88 -7.82
N SER A 67 -16.25 -21.17 -6.98
CA SER A 67 -15.32 -20.20 -6.45
C SER A 67 -13.99 -20.87 -6.10
N PHE A 68 -12.88 -20.21 -6.39
CA PHE A 68 -11.53 -20.69 -6.10
C PHE A 68 -11.12 -20.43 -4.64
N GLY A 69 -11.75 -19.44 -3.97
CA GLY A 69 -11.38 -18.97 -2.66
C GLY A 69 -10.03 -18.25 -2.68
N SER A 70 -9.71 -17.57 -3.77
CA SER A 70 -8.44 -16.84 -3.95
C SER A 70 -8.68 -15.45 -4.55
N ILE A 71 -7.94 -14.45 -4.04
CA ILE A 71 -7.90 -13.09 -4.56
C ILE A 71 -6.49 -12.83 -5.09
N GLY A 72 -6.37 -12.42 -6.34
CA GLY A 72 -5.13 -11.96 -6.94
C GLY A 72 -4.82 -10.53 -6.52
N VAL A 73 -3.57 -10.25 -6.18
CA VAL A 73 -3.09 -8.89 -5.85
C VAL A 73 -1.92 -8.57 -6.76
N VAL A 74 -2.02 -7.48 -7.51
CA VAL A 74 -0.91 -6.95 -8.33
C VAL A 74 -0.39 -5.69 -7.65
N VAL A 75 0.93 -5.64 -7.42
CA VAL A 75 1.61 -4.49 -6.82
C VAL A 75 2.87 -4.13 -7.59
N PHE A 76 3.17 -2.83 -7.70
CA PHE A 76 4.36 -2.35 -8.43
C PHE A 76 5.62 -2.37 -7.57
N THR A 77 5.52 -2.06 -6.31
CA THR A 77 6.66 -2.05 -5.39
C THR A 77 6.25 -2.47 -3.99
N LEU A 78 7.13 -3.21 -3.35
CA LEU A 78 7.07 -3.50 -1.92
C LEU A 78 8.02 -2.57 -1.13
N GLY A 79 8.57 -1.55 -1.79
CA GLY A 79 9.53 -0.63 -1.17
C GLY A 79 8.90 0.55 -0.42
N THR A 80 7.59 0.77 -0.55
CA THR A 80 6.88 1.85 0.15
C THR A 80 6.09 1.31 1.35
N LEU A 81 6.05 2.09 2.42
CA LEU A 81 5.29 1.75 3.62
C LEU A 81 3.80 1.55 3.32
N GLY A 82 3.22 2.45 2.52
CA GLY A 82 1.81 2.39 2.14
C GLY A 82 1.43 1.05 1.50
N ASN A 83 2.20 0.60 0.50
CA ASN A 83 1.94 -0.66 -0.19
C ASN A 83 2.03 -1.86 0.76
N ILE A 84 3.06 -1.89 1.63
CA ILE A 84 3.23 -3.00 2.59
C ILE A 84 2.05 -3.07 3.56
N ARG A 85 1.63 -1.94 4.14
CA ARG A 85 0.51 -1.88 5.09
C ARG A 85 -0.83 -2.16 4.41
N THR A 86 -1.06 -1.66 3.20
CA THR A 86 -2.25 -1.98 2.41
C THR A 86 -2.34 -3.49 2.15
N ILE A 87 -1.22 -4.12 1.75
CA ILE A 87 -1.17 -5.58 1.56
C ILE A 87 -1.42 -6.32 2.88
N ALA A 88 -0.89 -5.84 4.00
CA ALA A 88 -1.16 -6.43 5.31
C ALA A 88 -2.66 -6.42 5.64
N GLY A 89 -3.35 -5.30 5.38
CA GLY A 89 -4.81 -5.20 5.51
C GLY A 89 -5.56 -6.17 4.59
N ILE A 90 -5.12 -6.27 3.32
CA ILE A 90 -5.69 -7.23 2.35
C ILE A 90 -5.55 -8.67 2.87
N VAL A 91 -4.35 -9.06 3.28
CA VAL A 91 -4.08 -10.44 3.74
C VAL A 91 -4.89 -10.77 5.00
N ALA A 92 -4.94 -9.84 5.97
CA ALA A 92 -5.69 -10.03 7.20
C ALA A 92 -7.20 -10.19 6.93
N GLU A 93 -7.81 -9.35 6.10
CA GLU A 93 -9.23 -9.41 5.80
C GLU A 93 -9.57 -10.61 4.91
N ALA A 94 -8.75 -10.94 3.92
CA ALA A 94 -8.92 -12.12 3.08
C ALA A 94 -8.92 -13.41 3.94
N ALA A 95 -7.97 -13.53 4.87
CA ALA A 95 -7.90 -14.66 5.80
C ALA A 95 -9.16 -14.76 6.69
N ARG A 96 -9.71 -13.64 7.17
CA ARG A 96 -10.97 -13.60 7.94
C ARG A 96 -12.19 -14.08 7.13
N ARG A 97 -12.12 -13.95 5.80
CA ARG A 97 -13.16 -14.33 4.85
C ARG A 97 -12.92 -15.68 4.17
N ASP A 98 -11.92 -16.45 4.65
CA ASP A 98 -11.53 -17.76 4.06
C ASP A 98 -11.05 -17.66 2.60
N TYR A 99 -10.43 -16.54 2.21
CA TYR A 99 -9.76 -16.35 0.92
C TYR A 99 -8.25 -16.44 1.07
N ALA A 100 -7.60 -17.11 0.13
CA ALA A 100 -6.15 -17.04 -0.07
C ALA A 100 -5.80 -15.76 -0.88
N VAL A 101 -4.56 -15.29 -0.73
CA VAL A 101 -4.04 -14.16 -1.51
C VAL A 101 -2.91 -14.65 -2.40
N GLU A 102 -3.02 -14.40 -3.70
CA GLU A 102 -1.93 -14.59 -4.66
C GLU A 102 -1.33 -13.23 -5.02
N LEU A 103 -0.09 -12.99 -4.61
CA LEU A 103 0.59 -11.72 -4.82
C LEU A 103 1.52 -11.79 -6.03
N ILE A 104 1.35 -10.89 -6.99
CA ILE A 104 2.26 -10.68 -8.11
C ILE A 104 2.86 -9.27 -8.00
N GLN A 105 4.18 -9.22 -7.80
CA GLN A 105 4.92 -7.98 -7.92
C GLN A 105 5.34 -7.78 -9.37
N VAL A 106 4.97 -6.64 -9.94
CA VAL A 106 5.42 -6.19 -11.26
C VAL A 106 6.66 -5.34 -11.05
N GLN A 107 7.79 -5.74 -11.65
CA GLN A 107 9.00 -4.93 -11.55
C GLN A 107 8.83 -3.64 -12.37
N PRO A 108 9.21 -2.48 -11.84
CA PRO A 108 9.19 -1.26 -12.62
C PRO A 108 10.21 -1.36 -13.74
N GLY A 109 9.75 -1.59 -14.97
CA GLY A 109 10.57 -1.47 -16.17
C GLY A 109 11.08 -0.03 -16.30
N THR A 110 12.22 0.15 -16.97
CA THR A 110 12.81 1.47 -17.22
C THR A 110 12.01 2.29 -18.24
N GLU A 111 11.26 1.62 -19.10
CA GLU A 111 10.44 2.23 -20.15
C GLU A 111 8.95 2.00 -19.89
N GLU A 112 8.10 2.98 -20.29
CA GLU A 112 6.65 2.96 -20.08
C GLU A 112 6.00 1.72 -20.72
N GLY A 113 6.38 1.37 -21.94
CA GLY A 113 5.85 0.19 -22.64
C GLY A 113 6.22 -1.15 -22.01
N GLU A 114 7.37 -1.26 -21.33
CA GLU A 114 7.75 -2.45 -20.57
C GLU A 114 6.87 -2.64 -19.34
N ARG A 115 6.57 -1.56 -18.63
CA ARG A 115 5.67 -1.57 -17.45
C ARG A 115 4.27 -2.03 -17.82
N GLU A 116 3.73 -1.48 -18.91
CA GLU A 116 2.40 -1.84 -19.43
C GLU A 116 2.32 -3.32 -19.81
N GLY A 117 3.36 -3.83 -20.50
CA GLY A 117 3.43 -5.25 -20.87
C GLY A 117 3.50 -6.18 -19.66
N GLN A 118 4.23 -5.81 -18.61
CA GLN A 118 4.33 -6.61 -17.39
C GLN A 118 3.01 -6.66 -16.61
N VAL A 119 2.30 -5.52 -16.51
CA VAL A 119 0.99 -5.47 -15.86
C VAL A 119 -0.04 -6.28 -16.63
N SER A 120 -0.11 -6.11 -17.94
CA SER A 120 -1.00 -6.91 -18.81
C SER A 120 -0.71 -8.40 -18.65
N SER A 121 0.57 -8.78 -18.57
CA SER A 121 0.99 -10.17 -18.32
C SER A 121 0.55 -10.66 -16.95
N ALA A 122 0.73 -9.86 -15.89
CA ALA A 122 0.31 -10.19 -14.54
C ALA A 122 -1.21 -10.37 -14.44
N LEU A 123 -1.98 -9.44 -15.02
CA LEU A 123 -3.44 -9.51 -15.06
C LEU A 123 -3.94 -10.72 -15.88
N SER A 124 -3.32 -10.99 -17.05
CA SER A 124 -3.62 -12.15 -17.87
C SER A 124 -3.33 -13.45 -17.14
N ARG A 125 -2.22 -13.51 -16.40
CA ARG A 125 -1.85 -14.66 -15.58
C ARG A 125 -2.89 -14.90 -14.50
N LEU A 126 -3.26 -13.89 -13.71
CA LEU A 126 -4.32 -14.02 -12.70
C LEU A 126 -5.66 -14.42 -13.30
N GLY A 127 -5.95 -13.96 -14.54
CA GLY A 127 -7.13 -14.39 -15.28
C GLY A 127 -7.12 -15.88 -15.66
N GLN A 128 -5.93 -16.49 -15.79
CA GLN A 128 -5.74 -17.91 -16.06
C GLN A 128 -5.56 -18.72 -14.77
N ASP A 129 -4.98 -18.14 -13.74
CA ASP A 129 -4.66 -18.73 -12.44
C ASP A 129 -5.86 -18.59 -11.49
N ALA A 130 -6.98 -19.16 -11.81
CA ALA A 130 -8.06 -19.53 -10.86
C ALA A 130 -8.24 -18.59 -9.64
N VAL A 131 -8.38 -17.27 -9.85
CA VAL A 131 -8.76 -16.30 -8.81
C VAL A 131 -10.21 -15.85 -9.00
N ASP A 132 -10.89 -15.53 -7.90
CA ASP A 132 -12.27 -15.05 -7.91
C ASP A 132 -12.37 -13.53 -8.13
N GLY A 133 -11.30 -12.79 -7.83
CA GLY A 133 -11.22 -11.34 -7.98
C GLY A 133 -9.79 -10.83 -7.98
N ILE A 134 -9.59 -9.61 -8.46
CA ILE A 134 -8.27 -8.99 -8.58
C ILE A 134 -8.26 -7.62 -7.90
N ILE A 135 -7.26 -7.39 -7.03
CA ILE A 135 -6.96 -6.09 -6.44
C ILE A 135 -5.65 -5.60 -7.06
N VAL A 136 -5.63 -4.37 -7.57
CA VAL A 136 -4.42 -3.75 -8.14
C VAL A 136 -4.03 -2.57 -7.28
N ILE A 137 -2.82 -2.61 -6.71
CA ILE A 137 -2.24 -1.50 -5.96
C ILE A 137 -1.28 -0.78 -6.89
N ILE A 138 -1.65 0.40 -7.35
CA ILE A 138 -0.92 1.11 -8.39
C ILE A 138 -0.98 2.62 -8.20
N GLU A 139 0.15 3.27 -8.40
CA GLU A 139 0.19 4.71 -8.62
C GLU A 139 -0.17 5.02 -10.08
N SER A 140 -1.21 5.81 -10.29
CA SER A 140 -1.87 5.99 -11.60
C SER A 140 -0.98 6.57 -12.72
N HIS A 141 0.15 7.19 -12.35
CA HIS A 141 1.10 7.76 -13.32
C HIS A 141 2.04 6.71 -13.93
N LEU A 142 2.17 5.53 -13.30
CA LEU A 142 3.09 4.48 -13.75
C LEU A 142 2.58 3.73 -14.98
N ILE A 143 1.28 3.87 -15.30
CA ILE A 143 0.65 3.16 -16.41
C ILE A 143 -0.41 4.03 -17.05
N SER A 144 -0.44 4.07 -18.38
CA SER A 144 -1.52 4.73 -19.10
C SER A 144 -2.87 4.07 -18.77
N LYS A 145 -3.94 4.87 -18.72
CA LYS A 145 -5.30 4.37 -18.41
C LYS A 145 -5.75 3.27 -19.39
N SER A 146 -5.20 3.24 -20.60
CA SER A 146 -5.49 2.26 -21.64
C SER A 146 -4.77 0.92 -21.46
N ALA A 147 -3.71 0.87 -20.69
CA ALA A 147 -2.90 -0.34 -20.51
C ALA A 147 -3.41 -1.31 -19.45
N LEU A 148 -4.33 -0.88 -18.57
CA LEU A 148 -4.95 -1.75 -17.59
C LEU A 148 -6.12 -2.51 -18.24
N VAL A 149 -5.81 -3.57 -18.97
CA VAL A 149 -6.80 -4.50 -19.51
C VAL A 149 -7.06 -5.60 -18.49
N PHE A 150 -8.20 -5.52 -17.83
CA PHE A 150 -8.63 -6.53 -16.86
C PHE A 150 -9.27 -7.72 -17.58
N PRO A 151 -9.08 -8.94 -17.07
CA PRO A 151 -9.77 -10.12 -17.59
C PRO A 151 -11.30 -9.95 -17.51
N ASP A 152 -12.00 -10.35 -18.57
CA ASP A 152 -13.47 -10.30 -18.60
C ASP A 152 -14.08 -11.21 -17.56
N GLY A 153 -15.12 -10.73 -16.89
CA GLY A 153 -15.90 -11.52 -15.91
C GLY A 153 -15.21 -11.72 -14.55
N ILE A 154 -14.03 -11.15 -14.32
CA ILE A 154 -13.37 -11.18 -13.01
C ILE A 154 -13.53 -9.83 -12.33
N PRO A 155 -14.19 -9.75 -11.16
CA PRO A 155 -14.26 -8.56 -10.34
C PRO A 155 -12.90 -7.93 -10.10
N SER A 156 -12.81 -6.61 -10.19
CA SER A 156 -11.50 -5.93 -10.07
C SER A 156 -11.62 -4.57 -9.40
N ILE A 157 -10.77 -4.34 -8.41
CA ILE A 157 -10.69 -3.09 -7.63
C ILE A 157 -9.28 -2.51 -7.73
N ILE A 158 -9.19 -1.19 -7.76
CA ILE A 158 -7.91 -0.49 -7.83
C ILE A 158 -7.73 0.32 -6.54
N VAL A 159 -6.54 0.22 -5.94
CA VAL A 159 -6.13 1.00 -4.76
C VAL A 159 -5.06 2.00 -5.19
N GLU A 160 -5.19 3.26 -4.75
CA GLU A 160 -4.28 4.39 -4.99
C GLU A 160 -4.19 4.91 -6.44
N ALA A 161 -5.17 4.61 -7.27
CA ALA A 161 -5.14 4.90 -8.72
C ALA A 161 -5.50 6.32 -9.15
N GLY A 162 -5.80 7.24 -8.22
CA GLY A 162 -6.51 8.47 -8.60
C GLY A 162 -7.95 8.14 -9.09
N ALA A 163 -8.68 9.12 -9.56
CA ALA A 163 -10.06 8.93 -10.01
C ALA A 163 -10.13 8.08 -11.30
N ARG A 164 -10.74 6.89 -11.20
CA ARG A 164 -11.11 6.05 -12.34
C ARG A 164 -12.64 5.98 -12.43
N PRO A 165 -13.25 6.60 -13.44
CA PRO A 165 -14.71 6.64 -13.53
C PRO A 165 -15.36 5.32 -13.96
N ASP A 166 -14.56 4.39 -14.47
CA ASP A 166 -15.01 3.11 -15.05
C ASP A 166 -14.98 1.94 -14.08
N ARG A 167 -14.35 2.09 -12.91
CA ARG A 167 -14.21 1.00 -11.92
C ARG A 167 -14.26 1.49 -10.48
N PRO A 168 -14.64 0.61 -9.54
CA PRO A 168 -14.48 0.89 -8.12
C PRO A 168 -13.00 1.09 -7.78
N SER A 169 -12.68 2.19 -7.11
CA SER A 169 -11.34 2.49 -6.63
C SER A 169 -11.34 2.99 -5.20
N ILE A 170 -10.22 2.82 -4.51
CA ILE A 170 -10.03 3.23 -3.12
C ILE A 170 -8.78 4.10 -3.06
N ASN A 171 -8.91 5.29 -2.49
CA ASN A 171 -7.79 6.21 -2.27
C ASN A 171 -7.78 6.70 -0.83
N ALA A 172 -6.59 6.95 -0.26
CA ALA A 172 -6.50 7.77 0.93
C ALA A 172 -6.79 9.24 0.57
N ASP A 173 -7.33 9.99 1.53
CA ASP A 173 -7.65 11.43 1.32
C ASP A 173 -6.39 12.28 1.40
N GLN A 174 -5.61 12.27 0.31
CA GLN A 174 -4.36 13.01 0.20
C GLN A 174 -4.56 14.52 0.36
N ILE A 175 -5.66 15.02 -0.22
CA ILE A 175 -6.03 16.44 -0.20
C ILE A 175 -6.32 16.88 1.24
N ASN A 176 -7.18 16.14 1.95
CA ASN A 176 -7.49 16.48 3.34
C ASN A 176 -6.27 16.33 4.25
N GLY A 177 -5.46 15.29 4.07
CA GLY A 177 -4.23 15.09 4.84
C GLY A 177 -3.25 16.25 4.67
N ALA A 178 -2.97 16.67 3.43
CA ALA A 178 -2.12 17.82 3.16
C ALA A 178 -2.71 19.12 3.73
N ARG A 179 -4.04 19.29 3.64
CA ARG A 179 -4.73 20.43 4.26
C ARG A 179 -4.53 20.47 5.77
N LEU A 180 -4.67 19.33 6.46
CA LEU A 180 -4.45 19.25 7.89
C LEU A 180 -3.02 19.62 8.29
N ALA A 181 -2.01 19.11 7.56
CA ALA A 181 -0.60 19.38 7.80
C ALA A 181 -0.26 20.88 7.61
N VAL A 182 -0.68 21.45 6.48
CA VAL A 182 -0.35 22.86 6.14
C VAL A 182 -1.10 23.83 7.05
N ARG A 183 -2.40 23.60 7.30
CA ARG A 183 -3.20 24.44 8.21
C ARG A 183 -2.64 24.41 9.62
N HIS A 184 -2.25 23.26 10.15
CA HIS A 184 -1.64 23.15 11.46
C HIS A 184 -0.41 24.06 11.61
N LEU A 185 0.48 24.10 10.60
CA LEU A 185 1.66 24.98 10.63
C LEU A 185 1.28 26.47 10.53
N LEU A 186 0.33 26.82 9.69
CA LEU A 186 -0.16 28.20 9.58
C LEU A 186 -0.87 28.67 10.87
N ASP A 187 -1.64 27.81 11.51
CA ASP A 187 -2.35 28.09 12.77
C ASP A 187 -1.38 28.29 13.94
N LEU A 188 -0.16 27.70 13.87
CA LEU A 188 0.94 27.97 14.80
C LEU A 188 1.62 29.32 14.54
N GLY A 189 1.16 30.10 13.56
CA GLY A 189 1.59 31.44 13.25
C GLY A 189 2.75 31.56 12.25
N HIS A 190 3.21 30.45 11.65
CA HIS A 190 4.26 30.48 10.67
C HIS A 190 3.86 31.32 9.43
N PRO A 191 4.74 32.18 8.92
CA PRO A 191 4.41 33.10 7.81
C PRO A 191 4.18 32.37 6.49
N THR A 192 4.83 31.23 6.29
CA THR A 192 4.62 30.31 5.18
C THR A 192 5.08 28.89 5.57
N VAL A 193 4.85 27.92 4.68
CA VAL A 193 5.26 26.52 4.84
C VAL A 193 6.13 26.12 3.65
N TRP A 194 7.35 25.69 3.93
CA TRP A 194 8.24 25.08 2.95
C TRP A 194 7.84 23.63 2.71
N HIS A 195 8.02 23.14 1.48
CA HIS A 195 7.57 21.83 1.11
C HIS A 195 8.72 20.95 0.59
N VAL A 196 8.84 19.74 1.17
CA VAL A 196 9.66 18.67 0.62
C VAL A 196 8.72 17.68 -0.07
N ALA A 197 8.57 17.85 -1.37
CA ALA A 197 7.66 17.07 -2.21
C ALA A 197 8.18 15.65 -2.45
N GLY A 198 7.29 14.72 -2.73
CA GLY A 198 7.65 13.41 -3.29
C GLY A 198 7.99 13.48 -4.78
N PRO A 199 8.20 12.31 -5.45
CA PRO A 199 8.47 12.26 -6.87
C PRO A 199 7.34 12.91 -7.69
N SER A 200 7.70 13.68 -8.70
CA SER A 200 6.75 14.42 -9.55
C SER A 200 5.75 13.51 -10.27
N GLU A 201 6.14 12.26 -10.51
CA GLU A 201 5.32 11.25 -11.17
C GLU A 201 4.26 10.67 -10.24
N SER A 202 4.43 10.76 -8.92
CA SER A 202 3.48 10.20 -7.96
C SER A 202 2.22 11.04 -7.86
N ASN A 203 1.06 10.39 -7.99
CA ASN A 203 -0.24 11.07 -7.85
C ASN A 203 -0.44 11.63 -6.44
N SER A 204 -0.08 10.85 -5.41
CA SER A 204 -0.17 11.29 -4.02
C SER A 204 0.75 12.47 -3.72
N ALA A 205 1.99 12.47 -4.26
CA ALA A 205 2.90 13.60 -4.14
C ALA A 205 2.34 14.86 -4.81
N ARG A 206 1.76 14.70 -6.01
CA ARG A 206 1.15 15.81 -6.74
C ARG A 206 -0.04 16.39 -5.97
N GLU A 207 -0.99 15.56 -5.51
CA GLU A 207 -2.15 16.03 -4.75
C GLU A 207 -1.74 16.76 -3.46
N ARG A 208 -0.71 16.27 -2.75
CA ARG A 208 -0.17 16.94 -1.56
C ARG A 208 0.46 18.28 -1.91
N THR A 209 1.24 18.34 -2.99
CA THR A 209 1.92 19.56 -3.43
C THR A 209 0.93 20.60 -3.97
N GLU A 210 -0.04 20.19 -4.77
CA GLU A 210 -1.10 21.09 -5.28
C GLU A 210 -1.92 21.66 -4.12
N THR A 211 -2.34 20.82 -3.18
CA THR A 211 -3.09 21.26 -1.98
C THR A 211 -2.29 22.24 -1.12
N TRP A 212 -1.00 21.94 -0.86
CA TRP A 212 -0.10 22.85 -0.15
C TRP A 212 -0.03 24.22 -0.84
N ARG A 213 0.16 24.24 -2.15
CA ARG A 213 0.24 25.47 -2.96
C ARG A 213 -1.08 26.26 -2.89
N GLU A 214 -2.19 25.62 -3.16
CA GLU A 214 -3.53 26.22 -3.14
C GLU A 214 -3.85 26.88 -1.79
N ILE A 215 -3.46 26.26 -0.69
CA ILE A 215 -3.68 26.82 0.65
C ILE A 215 -2.84 28.09 0.84
N LEU A 216 -1.56 28.08 0.50
CA LEU A 216 -0.71 29.24 0.64
C LEU A 216 -1.17 30.40 -0.24
N GLU A 217 -1.56 30.14 -1.48
CA GLU A 217 -2.13 31.14 -2.39
C GLU A 217 -3.44 31.73 -1.83
N HIS A 218 -4.35 30.87 -1.35
CA HIS A 218 -5.62 31.31 -0.76
C HIS A 218 -5.41 32.20 0.47
N GLU A 219 -4.44 31.83 1.33
CA GLU A 219 -4.07 32.60 2.52
C GLU A 219 -3.16 33.79 2.22
N GLN A 220 -2.90 34.06 0.94
CA GLN A 220 -2.01 35.15 0.48
C GLN A 220 -0.60 35.08 1.11
N ARG A 221 -0.09 33.86 1.27
CA ARG A 221 1.26 33.59 1.76
C ARG A 221 2.22 33.42 0.61
N ALA A 222 3.51 33.64 0.88
CA ALA A 222 4.56 33.30 -0.09
C ALA A 222 4.51 31.78 -0.38
N VAL A 223 4.65 31.41 -1.65
CA VAL A 223 4.73 30.01 -2.10
C VAL A 223 6.17 29.74 -2.52
N PRO A 224 7.01 29.16 -1.64
CA PRO A 224 8.38 28.81 -2.00
C PRO A 224 8.43 27.70 -3.05
N GLU A 225 9.54 27.61 -3.79
CA GLU A 225 9.74 26.47 -4.68
C GLU A 225 9.92 25.20 -3.87
N PRO A 226 9.18 24.09 -4.14
CA PRO A 226 9.31 22.87 -3.37
C PRO A 226 10.63 22.15 -3.65
N PHE A 227 11.19 21.52 -2.64
CA PHE A 227 12.33 20.61 -2.79
C PHE A 227 11.83 19.26 -3.27
N LEU A 228 12.32 18.78 -4.41
CA LEU A 228 11.91 17.48 -4.95
C LEU A 228 12.63 16.34 -4.25
N GLY A 229 11.89 15.40 -3.74
CA GLY A 229 12.35 14.16 -3.12
C GLY A 229 11.96 12.91 -3.92
N ASP A 230 12.36 11.77 -3.40
CA ASP A 230 12.17 10.45 -3.99
C ASP A 230 11.61 9.42 -2.99
N TRP A 231 10.91 9.90 -1.98
CA TRP A 231 10.40 9.19 -0.80
C TRP A 231 11.48 8.73 0.18
N SER A 232 12.78 8.82 -0.16
CA SER A 232 13.85 8.35 0.71
C SER A 232 14.26 9.39 1.76
N ALA A 233 14.75 8.92 2.92
CA ALA A 233 15.36 9.78 3.92
C ALA A 233 16.59 10.53 3.38
N ALA A 234 17.30 9.97 2.39
CA ALA A 234 18.44 10.62 1.76
C ALA A 234 18.03 11.88 0.98
N SER A 235 16.89 11.84 0.26
CA SER A 235 16.38 13.03 -0.42
C SER A 235 15.90 14.09 0.57
N GLY A 236 15.22 13.67 1.64
CA GLY A 236 14.83 14.56 2.74
C GLY A 236 16.03 15.22 3.41
N TYR A 237 17.13 14.48 3.60
CA TYR A 237 18.37 15.02 4.16
C TYR A 237 18.97 16.10 3.27
N ARG A 238 19.05 15.90 1.94
CA ARG A 238 19.52 16.92 1.00
C ARG A 238 18.65 18.18 1.06
N ALA A 239 17.32 18.03 1.07
CA ALA A 239 16.40 19.16 1.23
C ALA A 239 16.59 19.87 2.57
N GLY A 240 16.77 19.10 3.66
CA GLY A 240 16.99 19.63 5.00
C GLY A 240 18.27 20.45 5.14
N LEU A 241 19.37 20.07 4.46
CA LEU A 241 20.59 20.86 4.40
C LEU A 241 20.35 22.23 3.74
N ALA A 242 19.63 22.25 2.60
CA ALA A 242 19.30 23.51 1.93
C ALA A 242 18.35 24.38 2.79
N LEU A 243 17.33 23.76 3.41
CA LEU A 243 16.41 24.44 4.34
C LEU A 243 17.15 25.04 5.55
N ALA A 244 18.19 24.38 6.06
CA ALA A 244 18.97 24.89 7.16
C ALA A 244 19.70 26.21 6.84
N ASP A 245 19.98 26.47 5.58
CA ASP A 245 20.64 27.72 5.14
C ASP A 245 19.66 28.89 4.91
N LEU A 246 18.34 28.66 5.01
CA LEU A 246 17.27 29.63 4.78
C LEU A 246 16.70 30.14 6.12
N ALA A 247 17.02 31.36 6.54
CA ALA A 247 16.54 31.93 7.81
C ALA A 247 14.98 31.99 7.90
N GLU A 248 14.34 32.17 6.77
CA GLU A 248 12.89 32.25 6.62
C GLU A 248 12.20 30.88 6.65
N ALA A 249 12.94 29.78 6.53
CA ALA A 249 12.38 28.43 6.61
C ALA A 249 12.13 28.03 8.06
N THR A 250 10.96 28.38 8.59
CA THR A 250 10.57 28.10 9.99
C THR A 250 9.50 27.01 10.12
N ALA A 251 8.88 26.59 9.01
CA ALA A 251 7.92 25.49 8.95
C ALA A 251 8.13 24.65 7.69
N VAL A 252 8.14 23.34 7.84
CA VAL A 252 8.39 22.38 6.76
C VAL A 252 7.30 21.31 6.77
N PHE A 253 6.66 21.12 5.62
CA PHE A 253 5.83 19.98 5.32
C PHE A 253 6.60 19.01 4.42
N ALA A 254 6.96 17.84 4.94
CA ALA A 254 7.57 16.75 4.19
C ALA A 254 6.48 15.77 3.73
N SER A 255 6.49 15.41 2.46
CA SER A 255 5.47 14.55 1.85
C SER A 255 5.42 13.12 2.41
N ASN A 256 6.45 12.66 3.16
CA ASN A 256 6.36 11.43 3.95
C ASN A 256 7.30 11.48 5.16
N ASP A 257 7.15 10.52 6.08
CA ASP A 257 7.92 10.46 7.32
C ASP A 257 9.39 10.10 7.10
N GLN A 258 9.72 9.31 6.06
CA GLN A 258 11.11 9.00 5.74
C GLN A 258 11.87 10.26 5.31
N MET A 259 11.27 11.10 4.45
CA MET A 259 11.89 12.39 4.09
C MET A 259 11.92 13.32 5.30
N ALA A 260 10.87 13.34 6.15
CA ALA A 260 10.88 14.11 7.40
C ALA A 260 12.05 13.69 8.31
N LEU A 261 12.33 12.39 8.43
CA LEU A 261 13.49 11.88 9.17
C LEU A 261 14.81 12.46 8.62
N GLY A 262 14.96 12.49 7.29
CA GLY A 262 16.10 13.09 6.63
C GLY A 262 16.24 14.59 6.93
N VAL A 263 15.13 15.33 6.87
CA VAL A 263 15.08 16.77 7.23
C VAL A 263 15.48 16.97 8.68
N LEU A 264 14.92 16.22 9.62
CA LEU A 264 15.22 16.32 11.05
C LEU A 264 16.72 16.10 11.31
N ARG A 265 17.31 15.09 10.68
CA ARG A 265 18.73 14.80 10.78
C ARG A 265 19.58 15.97 10.28
N ALA A 266 19.27 16.51 9.09
CA ALA A 266 20.02 17.62 8.51
C ALA A 266 19.94 18.88 9.37
N LEU A 267 18.75 19.22 9.88
CA LEU A 267 18.56 20.35 10.79
C LEU A 267 19.37 20.17 12.08
N HIS A 268 19.35 18.95 12.65
CA HIS A 268 20.13 18.64 13.85
C HIS A 268 21.65 18.81 13.63
N GLU A 269 22.20 18.28 12.55
CA GLU A 269 23.62 18.40 12.19
C GLU A 269 24.03 19.86 11.96
N ARG A 270 23.08 20.71 11.55
CA ARG A 270 23.28 22.15 11.38
C ARG A 270 22.98 22.95 12.65
N GLY A 271 22.69 22.30 13.77
CA GLY A 271 22.39 22.97 15.04
C GLY A 271 21.07 23.74 15.06
N VAL A 272 20.16 23.45 14.11
CA VAL A 272 18.80 24.01 14.03
C VAL A 272 17.89 23.18 14.89
N ARG A 273 17.21 23.80 15.85
CA ARG A 273 16.36 23.09 16.83
C ARG A 273 14.95 22.89 16.27
N VAL A 274 14.45 21.67 16.42
CA VAL A 274 13.06 21.33 16.12
C VAL A 274 12.38 21.02 17.45
N PRO A 275 11.25 21.68 17.80
CA PRO A 275 10.48 22.63 16.98
C PRO A 275 10.87 24.11 17.17
N ASP A 276 11.80 24.47 18.06
CA ASP A 276 12.03 25.86 18.52
C ASP A 276 12.40 26.81 17.38
N ASP A 277 13.21 26.36 16.43
CA ASP A 277 13.67 27.15 15.28
C ASP A 277 12.90 26.80 13.99
N VAL A 278 12.54 25.51 13.82
CA VAL A 278 11.82 25.00 12.66
C VAL A 278 10.79 23.95 13.09
N SER A 279 9.54 24.13 12.71
CA SER A 279 8.50 23.10 12.81
C SER A 279 8.55 22.15 11.63
N VAL A 280 8.42 20.84 11.87
CA VAL A 280 8.40 19.81 10.82
C VAL A 280 7.15 18.92 10.96
N VAL A 281 6.40 18.78 9.87
CA VAL A 281 5.27 17.85 9.75
C VAL A 281 5.60 16.82 8.67
N GLY A 282 5.36 15.54 8.98
CA GLY A 282 5.47 14.42 8.06
C GLY A 282 4.13 13.98 7.50
N PHE A 283 4.14 12.78 6.90
CA PHE A 283 2.97 12.11 6.35
C PHE A 283 3.20 10.60 6.34
N ASP A 284 2.22 9.79 6.63
CA ASP A 284 2.08 8.33 6.69
C ASP A 284 1.91 7.78 8.11
N ASP A 285 2.44 8.46 9.15
CA ASP A 285 2.46 8.00 10.53
C ASP A 285 3.08 6.61 10.69
N MET A 286 4.33 6.48 10.20
CA MET A 286 5.08 5.25 10.39
C MET A 286 5.34 5.00 11.88
N ASP A 287 5.44 3.72 12.30
CA ASP A 287 5.55 3.36 13.73
C ASP A 287 6.73 4.03 14.43
N GLU A 288 7.82 4.25 13.69
CA GLU A 288 9.01 4.94 14.18
C GLU A 288 8.82 6.44 14.38
N ALA A 289 7.82 7.08 13.76
CA ALA A 289 7.60 8.53 13.84
C ALA A 289 7.39 9.01 15.29
N ALA A 290 6.76 8.18 16.12
CA ALA A 290 6.60 8.43 17.56
C ALA A 290 7.93 8.38 18.33
N HIS A 291 8.98 7.82 17.76
CA HIS A 291 10.30 7.60 18.36
C HIS A 291 11.41 8.43 17.70
N PHE A 292 11.06 9.30 16.76
CA PHE A 292 12.00 10.28 16.21
C PHE A 292 12.40 11.29 17.28
N TRP A 293 13.44 12.05 17.03
CA TRP A 293 13.89 13.10 17.92
C TRP A 293 13.89 14.46 17.22
N PRO A 294 12.89 15.31 17.55
CA PRO A 294 11.72 15.05 18.43
C PRO A 294 10.69 14.09 17.77
N PRO A 295 9.74 13.52 18.57
CA PRO A 295 8.62 12.76 18.04
C PRO A 295 7.86 13.54 16.96
N LEU A 296 7.66 12.93 15.78
CA LEU A 296 7.20 13.61 14.58
C LEU A 296 5.68 13.81 14.58
N THR A 297 5.23 15.06 14.43
CA THR A 297 3.88 15.40 14.02
C THR A 297 3.70 14.97 12.57
N THR A 298 2.67 14.21 12.26
CA THR A 298 2.49 13.61 10.95
C THR A 298 1.02 13.35 10.64
N VAL A 299 0.70 13.10 9.38
CA VAL A 299 -0.64 12.72 8.95
C VAL A 299 -0.75 11.20 8.90
N HIS A 300 -1.65 10.63 9.68
CA HIS A 300 -1.94 9.20 9.66
C HIS A 300 -2.79 8.83 8.45
N GLN A 301 -2.35 7.80 7.72
CA GLN A 301 -3.09 7.14 6.66
C GLN A 301 -3.52 5.75 7.12
N PHE A 302 -4.80 5.43 7.01
CA PHE A 302 -5.37 4.13 7.39
C PHE A 302 -5.17 3.12 6.25
N PHE A 303 -3.91 2.76 5.96
CA PHE A 303 -3.55 1.86 4.87
C PHE A 303 -4.17 0.46 5.01
N GLU A 304 -4.15 -0.08 6.21
CA GLU A 304 -4.74 -1.40 6.49
C GLU A 304 -6.25 -1.40 6.29
N ASP A 305 -6.92 -0.29 6.62
CA ASP A 305 -8.36 -0.13 6.39
C ASP A 305 -8.67 -0.04 4.90
N ALA A 306 -7.82 0.64 4.12
CA ALA A 306 -7.95 0.66 2.66
C ALA A 306 -7.82 -0.74 2.06
N GLY A 307 -6.86 -1.54 2.53
CA GLY A 307 -6.69 -2.94 2.14
C GLY A 307 -7.89 -3.81 2.53
N SER A 308 -8.37 -3.67 3.76
CA SER A 308 -9.54 -4.39 4.27
C SER A 308 -10.82 -4.03 3.50
N LEU A 309 -10.99 -2.74 3.18
CA LEU A 309 -12.10 -2.25 2.35
C LEU A 309 -12.04 -2.84 0.94
N ALA A 310 -10.85 -2.92 0.33
CA ALA A 310 -10.68 -3.51 -1.00
C ALA A 310 -11.15 -4.97 -1.03
N VAL A 311 -10.77 -5.77 -0.02
CA VAL A 311 -11.22 -7.15 0.10
C VAL A 311 -12.73 -7.24 0.33
N SER A 312 -13.29 -6.40 1.19
CA SER A 312 -14.72 -6.40 1.45
C SER A 312 -15.52 -6.11 0.18
N LEU A 313 -15.11 -5.10 -0.57
CA LEU A 313 -15.77 -4.70 -1.82
C LEU A 313 -15.63 -5.76 -2.91
N ILE A 314 -14.43 -6.35 -3.09
CA ILE A 314 -14.25 -7.38 -4.12
C ILE A 314 -15.07 -8.64 -3.83
N ILE A 315 -15.19 -9.02 -2.56
CA ILE A 315 -16.04 -10.14 -2.16
C ILE A 315 -17.52 -9.83 -2.41
N ASP A 316 -17.96 -8.59 -2.18
CA ASP A 316 -19.32 -8.16 -2.50
C ASP A 316 -19.61 -8.33 -4.00
N GLU A 317 -18.68 -7.95 -4.85
CA GLU A 317 -18.81 -8.09 -6.31
C GLU A 317 -18.76 -9.59 -6.75
N ILE A 318 -17.86 -10.39 -6.16
CA ILE A 318 -17.82 -11.85 -6.36
C ILE A 318 -19.17 -12.51 -6.02
N GLN A 319 -19.87 -11.99 -5.01
CA GLN A 319 -21.19 -12.47 -4.59
C GLN A 319 -22.35 -11.91 -5.43
N GLY A 320 -22.06 -11.19 -6.52
CA GLY A 320 -23.05 -10.63 -7.44
C GLY A 320 -23.70 -9.35 -6.95
N ARG A 321 -23.09 -8.64 -6.01
CA ARG A 321 -23.51 -7.29 -5.62
C ARG A 321 -22.80 -6.28 -6.53
N ASP A 322 -23.56 -5.63 -7.40
CA ASP A 322 -23.00 -4.61 -8.30
C ASP A 322 -22.43 -3.42 -7.48
N LEU A 323 -21.15 -3.18 -7.66
CA LEU A 323 -20.50 -2.01 -7.09
C LEU A 323 -20.57 -0.83 -8.08
N ALA A 324 -21.12 0.28 -7.63
CA ALA A 324 -21.07 1.49 -8.42
C ALA A 324 -19.59 1.89 -8.67
N PRO A 325 -19.23 2.22 -9.93
CA PRO A 325 -17.93 2.80 -10.23
C PRO A 325 -17.72 4.10 -9.42
N GLY A 326 -16.46 4.45 -9.21
CA GLY A 326 -16.08 5.68 -8.52
C GLY A 326 -15.08 5.46 -7.39
N VAL A 327 -14.59 6.56 -6.84
CA VAL A 327 -13.58 6.56 -5.78
C VAL A 327 -14.25 6.48 -4.41
N ARG A 328 -13.79 5.56 -3.58
CA ARG A 328 -14.06 5.52 -2.14
C ARG A 328 -12.85 6.05 -1.42
N THR A 329 -13.05 7.11 -0.67
CA THR A 329 -11.97 7.80 0.03
C THR A 329 -11.88 7.31 1.46
N VAL A 330 -10.70 6.87 1.87
CA VAL A 330 -10.35 6.55 3.26
C VAL A 330 -9.82 7.83 3.91
N ALA A 331 -10.40 8.21 5.02
CA ALA A 331 -10.04 9.44 5.74
C ALA A 331 -8.57 9.44 6.19
N THR A 332 -8.05 10.62 6.47
CA THR A 332 -6.73 10.85 7.06
C THR A 332 -6.89 11.74 8.30
N GLU A 333 -5.98 11.63 9.25
CA GLU A 333 -6.00 12.46 10.46
C GLU A 333 -4.59 12.98 10.80
N LEU A 334 -4.53 14.14 11.45
CA LEU A 334 -3.27 14.71 11.93
C LEU A 334 -2.96 14.20 13.34
N VAL A 335 -1.80 13.59 13.50
CA VAL A 335 -1.26 13.14 14.78
C VAL A 335 -0.23 14.16 15.25
N VAL A 336 -0.62 15.03 16.17
CA VAL A 336 0.25 16.07 16.72
C VAL A 336 1.18 15.47 17.77
N ARG A 337 2.49 15.69 17.59
CA ARG A 337 3.54 15.29 18.54
C ARG A 337 4.43 16.50 18.91
N GLN A 338 5.74 16.36 18.91
CA GLN A 338 6.67 17.35 19.47
C GLN A 338 7.56 18.05 18.41
N SER A 339 7.38 17.74 17.13
CA SER A 339 8.16 18.33 16.03
C SER A 339 7.59 19.66 15.51
N THR A 340 6.49 20.14 16.10
CA THR A 340 5.87 21.41 15.74
C THR A 340 5.66 22.28 16.97
N GLY A 341 5.82 23.59 16.82
CA GLY A 341 5.64 24.59 17.87
C GLY A 341 5.23 25.94 17.29
N PRO A 342 4.85 26.92 18.14
CA PRO A 342 4.44 28.23 17.68
C PRO A 342 5.61 28.99 17.03
N TYR A 343 5.31 29.78 16.01
CA TYR A 343 6.28 30.68 15.39
C TYR A 343 6.79 31.73 16.39
N THR A 344 8.11 31.82 16.57
CA THR A 344 8.76 32.73 17.51
C THR A 344 9.58 33.85 16.83
N GLY A 345 9.56 33.89 15.51
CA GLY A 345 10.32 34.86 14.71
C GLY A 345 11.31 34.18 13.74
N PRO A 346 12.00 34.99 12.91
CA PRO A 346 13.01 34.44 12.02
C PRO A 346 14.23 33.95 12.86
N ARG A 347 14.78 32.79 12.44
CA ARG A 347 15.92 32.17 13.10
C ARG A 347 17.29 32.68 12.53
N PRO A 348 18.34 32.60 13.30
CA PRO A 348 19.71 32.83 12.77
C PRO A 348 20.10 31.70 11.80
N VAL A 349 20.78 32.02 10.72
CA VAL A 349 21.40 31.03 9.83
C VAL A 349 22.65 30.47 10.50
N PRO A 350 22.78 29.15 10.63
CA PRO A 350 23.98 28.55 11.18
C PRO A 350 25.21 28.81 10.24
N PRO A 351 26.41 28.82 10.76
CA PRO A 351 27.60 28.94 9.90
C PRO A 351 27.73 27.77 8.95
N PRO A 352 28.31 27.95 7.76
CA PRO A 352 28.52 26.87 6.82
C PRO A 352 29.37 25.74 7.44
N ILE A 353 29.08 24.51 7.12
CA ILE A 353 29.89 23.36 7.55
C ILE A 353 31.31 23.56 6.95
N PRO A 354 32.38 23.47 7.74
CA PRO A 354 33.73 23.43 7.19
C PRO A 354 33.81 22.28 6.18
N GLN A 355 34.18 22.58 4.94
CA GLN A 355 34.49 21.55 3.98
C GLN A 355 35.67 20.76 4.53
N GLU A 356 35.45 19.49 4.92
CA GLU A 356 36.57 18.59 5.13
C GLU A 356 37.33 18.49 3.80
N ASN A 357 38.52 19.00 3.75
CA ASN A 357 39.41 18.85 2.60
C ASN A 357 39.67 17.35 2.42
N PRO A 358 39.53 16.82 1.17
CA PRO A 358 39.71 15.41 0.87
C PRO A 358 41.09 14.88 1.18
#